data_9395b1b4bd43874001436f883311eff9
#
_entry.id   9395b1b4bd43874001436f883311eff9
#
_cell.length_a   1.000
_cell.length_b   1.000
_cell.length_c   1.000
_cell.angle_alpha   90.00
_cell.angle_beta   90.00
_cell.angle_gamma   90.00
#
_symmetry.space_group_name_H-M   'P 1'
#
loop_
_entity.id
_entity.type
_entity.pdbx_description
1 polymer ?
#
loop_
_entity_poly.entity_id
_entity_poly.type
_entity_poly.pdbx_seq_one_letter_code
_entity_poly.pdbx_strand_id
1 'polypeptide(L)'
;MNLDFTSAKLKHGSWKLKLRDFLDGKPGLTPAQATSHKDCDLGKWMYAPTVGGIAKYGNVPEMKALESEHTKLHATIKTIMSLKQAGNAAGAEAEFAKVEPISKKIIELLNAVEAHVKRDEQRKAA
;
A
#
# COMPACT_ATOMS: atom_id res chain seq x y z
N MET A 1 12.98 -1.08 -14.25
CA MET A 1 12.63 -0.62 -12.91
C MET A 1 12.19 -1.80 -12.06
N ASN A 2 12.88 -2.04 -10.97
CA ASN A 2 12.60 -3.17 -10.08
C ASN A 2 12.04 -2.64 -8.76
N LEU A 3 11.06 -3.37 -8.23
CA LEU A 3 10.51 -3.08 -6.91
C LEU A 3 11.27 -3.86 -5.85
N ASP A 4 11.64 -3.18 -4.76
CA ASP A 4 12.10 -3.85 -3.55
C ASP A 4 10.88 -4.35 -2.76
N PHE A 5 10.53 -5.61 -2.95
CA PHE A 5 9.34 -6.20 -2.32
C PHE A 5 9.45 -6.22 -0.80
N THR A 6 10.62 -6.45 -0.25
CA THR A 6 10.82 -6.43 1.20
C THR A 6 10.52 -5.05 1.77
N SER A 7 11.06 -4.00 1.15
CA SER A 7 10.80 -2.63 1.55
C SER A 7 9.32 -2.26 1.40
N ALA A 8 8.69 -2.68 0.30
CA ALA A 8 7.27 -2.41 0.06
C ALA A 8 6.39 -3.04 1.15
N LYS A 9 6.67 -4.28 1.54
CA LYS A 9 5.96 -4.97 2.62
C LYS A 9 6.12 -4.26 3.95
N LEU A 10 7.35 -3.86 4.29
CA LEU A 10 7.63 -3.15 5.53
C LEU A 10 6.93 -1.80 5.58
N LYS A 11 6.98 -1.03 4.51
CA LYS A 11 6.34 0.29 4.46
C LYS A 11 4.81 0.19 4.60
N HIS A 12 4.19 -0.78 3.93
CA HIS A 12 2.74 -0.96 4.02
C HIS A 12 2.31 -1.55 5.36
N GLY A 13 3.12 -2.42 5.95
CA GLY A 13 2.86 -2.95 7.30
C GLY A 13 3.03 -1.91 8.39
N SER A 14 3.90 -0.92 8.20
CA SER A 14 4.17 0.11 9.21
C SER A 14 3.07 1.16 9.34
N TRP A 15 2.14 1.27 8.38
CA TRP A 15 1.07 2.26 8.44
C TRP A 15 0.19 2.12 9.68
N LYS A 16 -0.02 0.91 10.15
CA LYS A 16 -0.81 0.65 11.36
C LYS A 16 -0.22 1.40 12.58
N LEU A 17 1.10 1.30 12.77
CA LEU A 17 1.78 1.99 13.87
C LEU A 17 1.77 3.50 13.68
N LYS A 18 2.05 3.97 12.48
CA LYS A 18 2.07 5.41 12.18
C LYS A 18 0.71 6.05 12.43
N LEU A 19 -0.37 5.40 11.99
CA LEU A 19 -1.72 5.90 12.18
C LEU A 19 -2.14 5.83 13.64
N ARG A 20 -1.74 4.78 14.38
CA ARG A 20 -2.02 4.70 15.81
C ARG A 20 -1.38 5.88 16.55
N ASP A 21 -0.13 6.17 16.24
CA ASP A 21 0.57 7.31 16.83
C ASP A 21 -0.11 8.63 16.48
N PHE A 22 -0.52 8.80 15.25
CA PHE A 22 -1.24 9.99 14.80
C PHE A 22 -2.56 10.18 15.58
N LEU A 23 -3.34 9.10 15.74
CA LEU A 23 -4.61 9.16 16.48
C LEU A 23 -4.40 9.42 17.96
N ASP A 24 -3.29 8.98 18.52
CA ASP A 24 -2.94 9.22 19.94
C ASP A 24 -2.32 10.61 20.17
N GLY A 25 -2.20 11.41 19.12
CA GLY A 25 -1.67 12.77 19.23
C GLY A 25 -0.15 12.85 19.26
N LYS A 26 0.56 11.77 18.92
CA LYS A 26 2.02 11.78 18.88
C LYS A 26 2.53 12.49 17.63
N PRO A 27 3.68 13.20 17.71
CA PRO A 27 4.26 13.83 16.53
C PRO A 27 4.83 12.80 15.57
N GLY A 28 4.98 13.18 14.31
CA GLY A 28 5.65 12.35 13.28
C GLY A 28 4.91 12.24 11.98
N LEU A 29 3.63 11.90 11.98
CA LEU A 29 2.85 11.78 10.75
C LEU A 29 2.08 13.06 10.49
N THR A 30 2.26 13.60 9.28
CA THR A 30 1.52 14.78 8.82
C THR A 30 0.67 14.42 7.59
N PRO A 31 -0.38 15.20 7.29
CA PRO A 31 -1.19 14.96 6.07
C PRO A 31 -0.37 14.92 4.79
N ALA A 32 0.72 15.69 4.72
CA ALA A 32 1.60 15.71 3.56
C ALA A 32 2.30 14.35 3.32
N GLN A 33 2.47 13.55 4.37
CA GLN A 33 3.08 12.22 4.27
C GLN A 33 2.11 11.15 3.82
N ALA A 34 0.80 11.44 3.84
CA ALA A 34 -0.23 10.54 3.34
C ALA A 34 -0.35 10.69 1.81
N THR A 35 0.68 10.23 1.10
CA THR A 35 0.73 10.33 -0.36
C THR A 35 -0.37 9.49 -1.00
N SER A 36 -0.67 9.77 -2.28
CA SER A 36 -1.63 8.94 -3.02
C SER A 36 -1.02 7.57 -3.32
N HIS A 37 -1.87 6.59 -3.64
CA HIS A 37 -1.42 5.25 -4.01
C HIS A 37 -0.52 5.25 -5.26
N LYS A 38 -0.56 6.29 -6.07
CA LYS A 38 0.29 6.43 -7.26
C LYS A 38 1.68 6.98 -6.93
N ASP A 39 1.80 7.72 -5.85
CA ASP A 39 3.04 8.46 -5.52
C ASP A 39 3.96 7.70 -4.57
N CYS A 40 3.50 6.64 -3.90
CA CYS A 40 4.39 5.80 -3.09
C CYS A 40 5.25 4.91 -4.00
N ASP A 41 6.32 4.32 -3.45
CA ASP A 41 7.24 3.50 -4.24
C ASP A 41 6.55 2.34 -4.95
N LEU A 42 5.60 1.68 -4.28
CA LEU A 42 4.82 0.62 -4.90
C LEU A 42 3.99 1.17 -6.08
N GLY A 43 3.33 2.31 -5.89
CA GLY A 43 2.54 2.94 -6.94
C GLY A 43 3.38 3.36 -8.12
N LYS A 44 4.53 3.94 -7.87
CA LYS A 44 5.45 4.33 -8.96
C LYS A 44 5.86 3.13 -9.79
N TRP A 45 6.15 2.00 -9.17
CA TRP A 45 6.46 0.77 -9.88
C TRP A 45 5.24 0.23 -10.62
N MET A 46 4.07 0.18 -9.98
CA MET A 46 2.85 -0.37 -10.58
C MET A 46 2.46 0.36 -11.87
N TYR A 47 2.56 1.69 -11.85
CA TYR A 47 2.07 2.54 -12.95
C TYR A 47 3.17 2.99 -13.90
N ALA A 48 4.41 2.53 -13.74
CA ALA A 48 5.49 2.87 -14.66
C ALA A 48 5.17 2.34 -16.07
N PRO A 49 5.24 3.19 -17.11
CA PRO A 49 4.95 2.74 -18.47
C PRO A 49 5.92 1.66 -18.93
N THR A 50 5.42 0.64 -19.60
CA THR A 50 6.15 -0.47 -20.22
C THR A 50 6.90 -1.40 -19.26
N VAL A 51 7.51 -0.87 -18.20
CA VAL A 51 8.34 -1.66 -17.26
C VAL A 51 7.68 -1.86 -15.89
N GLY A 52 6.53 -1.25 -15.67
CA GLY A 52 5.83 -1.33 -14.38
C GLY A 52 5.07 -2.64 -14.18
N GLY A 53 4.61 -2.82 -12.95
CA GLY A 53 3.90 -4.02 -12.54
C GLY A 53 2.62 -4.27 -13.34
N ILE A 54 1.81 -3.24 -13.54
CA ILE A 54 0.56 -3.36 -14.29
C ILE A 54 0.84 -3.59 -15.77
N ALA A 55 1.83 -2.91 -16.34
CA ALA A 55 2.19 -3.11 -17.74
C ALA A 55 2.64 -4.55 -18.02
N LYS A 56 3.39 -5.17 -17.10
CA LYS A 56 3.92 -6.53 -17.28
C LYS A 56 2.97 -7.61 -16.76
N TYR A 57 2.30 -7.36 -15.65
CA TYR A 57 1.54 -8.38 -14.90
C TYR A 57 0.08 -8.02 -14.70
N GLY A 58 -0.45 -7.03 -15.45
CA GLY A 58 -1.83 -6.56 -15.28
C GLY A 58 -2.90 -7.62 -15.53
N ASN A 59 -2.58 -8.69 -16.25
CA ASN A 59 -3.50 -9.81 -16.47
C ASN A 59 -3.51 -10.82 -15.32
N VAL A 60 -2.57 -10.71 -14.38
CA VAL A 60 -2.49 -11.61 -13.23
C VAL A 60 -3.54 -11.19 -12.21
N PRO A 61 -4.42 -12.12 -11.76
CA PRO A 61 -5.48 -11.76 -10.80
C PRO A 61 -4.95 -11.12 -9.52
N GLU A 62 -3.80 -11.59 -9.03
CA GLU A 62 -3.17 -11.05 -7.81
C GLU A 62 -2.71 -9.60 -8.00
N MET A 63 -2.29 -9.22 -9.22
CA MET A 63 -1.92 -7.83 -9.50
C MET A 63 -3.15 -6.92 -9.48
N LYS A 64 -4.26 -7.37 -10.05
CA LYS A 64 -5.52 -6.61 -10.01
C LYS A 64 -6.03 -6.43 -8.59
N ALA A 65 -5.96 -7.49 -7.78
CA ALA A 65 -6.35 -7.44 -6.39
C ALA A 65 -5.42 -6.53 -5.59
N LEU A 66 -4.12 -6.57 -5.85
CA LEU A 66 -3.14 -5.69 -5.21
C LEU A 66 -3.44 -4.22 -5.50
N GLU A 67 -3.73 -3.88 -6.74
CA GLU A 67 -4.09 -2.51 -7.10
C GLU A 67 -5.32 -2.04 -6.32
N SER A 68 -6.35 -2.87 -6.25
CA SER A 68 -7.58 -2.55 -5.53
C SER A 68 -7.33 -2.31 -4.03
N GLU A 69 -6.62 -3.24 -3.38
CA GLU A 69 -6.35 -3.13 -1.95
C GLU A 69 -5.39 -1.98 -1.62
N HIS A 70 -4.41 -1.74 -2.48
CA HIS A 70 -3.47 -0.63 -2.33
C HIS A 70 -4.20 0.72 -2.42
N THR A 71 -5.11 0.86 -3.38
CA THR A 71 -5.94 2.06 -3.51
C THR A 71 -6.81 2.27 -2.26
N LYS A 72 -7.42 1.20 -1.74
CA LYS A 72 -8.22 1.25 -0.53
C LYS A 72 -7.41 1.71 0.68
N LEU A 73 -6.19 1.21 0.84
CA LEU A 73 -5.34 1.57 1.97
C LEU A 73 -5.06 3.07 1.97
N HIS A 74 -4.61 3.62 0.86
CA HIS A 74 -4.30 5.05 0.78
C HIS A 74 -5.54 5.93 0.97
N ALA A 75 -6.69 5.52 0.44
CA ALA A 75 -7.96 6.23 0.67
C ALA A 75 -8.38 6.20 2.13
N THR A 76 -8.22 5.05 2.79
CA THR A 76 -8.53 4.87 4.21
C THR A 76 -7.62 5.74 5.08
N ILE A 77 -6.32 5.81 4.77
CA ILE A 77 -5.37 6.66 5.48
C ILE A 77 -5.81 8.13 5.42
N LYS A 78 -6.15 8.61 4.24
CA LYS A 78 -6.60 10.01 4.06
C LYS A 78 -7.89 10.28 4.82
N THR A 79 -8.83 9.34 4.80
CA THR A 79 -10.10 9.46 5.54
C THR A 79 -9.85 9.54 7.05
N ILE A 80 -8.98 8.69 7.59
CA ILE A 80 -8.61 8.71 9.02
C ILE A 80 -8.05 10.08 9.41
N MET A 81 -7.11 10.59 8.63
CA MET A 81 -6.47 11.87 8.93
C MET A 81 -7.47 13.04 8.85
N SER A 82 -8.34 13.03 7.85
CA SER A 82 -9.37 14.06 7.69
C SER A 82 -10.37 14.05 8.85
N LEU A 83 -10.81 12.87 9.28
CA LEU A 83 -11.74 12.74 10.41
C LEU A 83 -11.12 13.23 11.70
N LYS A 84 -9.86 12.88 11.96
CA LYS A 84 -9.14 13.33 13.15
C LYS A 84 -9.00 14.85 13.16
N GLN A 85 -8.62 15.44 12.04
CA GLN A 85 -8.47 16.90 11.91
C GLN A 85 -9.81 17.63 12.07
N ALA A 86 -10.91 17.01 11.65
CA ALA A 86 -12.26 17.57 11.82
C ALA A 86 -12.80 17.40 13.24
N GLY A 87 -12.04 16.79 14.14
CA GLY A 87 -12.48 16.56 15.52
C GLY A 87 -13.33 15.30 15.70
N ASN A 88 -13.49 14.48 14.67
CA ASN A 88 -14.27 13.24 14.73
C ASN A 88 -13.39 12.05 15.08
N ALA A 89 -12.95 11.99 16.34
CA ALA A 89 -12.07 10.92 16.81
C ALA A 89 -12.73 9.54 16.73
N ALA A 90 -14.02 9.43 17.03
CA ALA A 90 -14.74 8.14 16.96
C ALA A 90 -14.81 7.61 15.52
N GLY A 91 -15.09 8.50 14.55
CA GLY A 91 -15.08 8.13 13.13
C GLY A 91 -13.71 7.70 12.65
N ALA A 92 -12.66 8.41 13.09
CA ALA A 92 -11.28 8.08 12.76
C ALA A 92 -10.88 6.69 13.30
N GLU A 93 -11.27 6.35 14.54
CA GLU A 93 -11.01 5.03 15.12
C GLU A 93 -11.75 3.92 14.36
N ALA A 94 -12.99 4.16 13.94
CA ALA A 94 -13.76 3.19 13.17
C ALA A 94 -13.09 2.90 11.81
N GLU A 95 -12.59 3.93 11.13
CA GLU A 95 -11.84 3.76 9.88
C GLU A 95 -10.50 3.07 10.12
N PHE A 96 -9.82 3.39 11.21
CA PHE A 96 -8.55 2.76 11.58
C PHE A 96 -8.68 1.24 11.70
N ALA A 97 -9.80 0.75 12.20
CA ALA A 97 -10.04 -0.69 12.31
C ALA A 97 -9.98 -1.42 10.97
N LYS A 98 -10.17 -0.71 9.85
CA LYS A 98 -10.10 -1.29 8.50
C LYS A 98 -8.66 -1.47 8.00
N VAL A 99 -7.69 -0.79 8.60
CA VAL A 99 -6.30 -0.77 8.13
C VAL A 99 -5.66 -2.15 8.25
N GLU A 100 -5.85 -2.85 9.36
CA GLU A 100 -5.19 -4.14 9.59
C GLU A 100 -5.53 -5.18 8.52
N PRO A 101 -6.82 -5.47 8.24
CA PRO A 101 -7.15 -6.46 7.20
C PRO A 101 -6.69 -6.04 5.82
N ILE A 102 -6.75 -4.75 5.48
CA ILE A 102 -6.25 -4.25 4.19
C ILE A 102 -4.74 -4.44 4.09
N SER A 103 -4.01 -4.08 5.13
CA SER A 103 -2.55 -4.20 5.20
C SER A 103 -2.09 -5.65 5.05
N LYS A 104 -2.75 -6.57 5.77
CA LYS A 104 -2.47 -8.01 5.65
C LYS A 104 -2.70 -8.49 4.23
N LYS A 105 -3.80 -8.08 3.61
CA LYS A 105 -4.13 -8.48 2.24
C LYS A 105 -3.09 -7.97 1.25
N ILE A 106 -2.63 -6.73 1.41
CA ILE A 106 -1.58 -6.16 0.58
C ILE A 106 -0.29 -6.99 0.70
N ILE A 107 0.12 -7.36 1.91
CA ILE A 107 1.33 -8.15 2.13
C ILE A 107 1.21 -9.52 1.47
N GLU A 108 0.07 -10.20 1.62
CA GLU A 108 -0.20 -11.48 0.96
C GLU A 108 -0.12 -11.36 -0.56
N LEU A 109 -0.71 -10.31 -1.12
CA LEU A 109 -0.71 -10.07 -2.56
C LEU A 109 0.67 -9.69 -3.06
N LEU A 110 1.46 -8.93 -2.28
CA LEU A 110 2.86 -8.64 -2.62
C LEU A 110 3.69 -9.92 -2.68
N ASN A 111 3.45 -10.85 -1.74
CA ASN A 111 4.13 -12.16 -1.78
C ASN A 111 3.78 -12.93 -3.05
N ALA A 112 2.50 -12.95 -3.44
CA ALA A 112 2.05 -13.64 -4.66
C ALA A 112 2.62 -13.00 -5.92
N VAL A 113 2.60 -11.68 -6.02
CA VAL A 113 3.16 -10.95 -7.16
C VAL A 113 4.67 -11.14 -7.24
N GLU A 114 5.36 -11.10 -6.11
CA GLU A 114 6.81 -11.36 -6.05
C GLU A 114 7.15 -12.74 -6.61
N ALA A 115 6.34 -13.76 -6.29
CA ALA A 115 6.54 -15.10 -6.82
C ALA A 115 6.39 -15.14 -8.36
N HIS A 116 5.44 -14.39 -8.91
CA HIS A 116 5.30 -14.27 -10.36
C HIS A 116 6.51 -13.58 -11.00
N VAL A 117 7.00 -12.51 -10.39
CA VAL A 117 8.18 -11.77 -10.88
C VAL A 117 9.41 -12.68 -10.88
N LYS A 118 9.64 -13.41 -9.80
CA LYS A 118 10.80 -14.32 -9.69
C LYS A 118 10.74 -15.43 -10.73
N ARG A 119 9.57 -16.01 -10.98
CA ARG A 119 9.41 -17.02 -12.02
C ARG A 119 9.71 -16.48 -13.42
N ASP A 120 9.26 -15.25 -13.69
CA ASP A 120 9.52 -14.58 -14.96
C ASP A 120 11.02 -14.32 -15.15
N GLU A 121 11.70 -13.86 -14.11
CA GLU A 121 13.16 -13.65 -14.14
C GLU A 121 13.92 -14.96 -14.36
N GLN A 122 13.52 -16.04 -13.71
CA GLN A 122 14.14 -17.35 -13.89
C GLN A 122 13.96 -17.86 -15.32
N ARG A 123 12.80 -17.67 -15.93
CA ARG A 123 12.57 -18.05 -17.32
C ARG A 123 13.46 -17.26 -18.28
N LYS A 124 13.68 -15.98 -18.02
CA LYS A 124 14.57 -15.15 -18.84
C LYS A 124 16.03 -15.53 -18.68
N ALA A 125 16.42 -15.97 -17.48
CA ALA A 125 17.78 -16.43 -17.22
C ALA A 125 18.09 -17.80 -17.84
N ALA A 126 17.08 -18.63 -18.06
CA ALA A 126 17.23 -19.92 -18.72
C ALA A 126 17.37 -19.75 -20.22
#